data_902645adaf65b4eddc9c4dedf6470345
#
_entry.id   902645adaf65b4eddc9c4dedf6470345
#
_cell.length_a   1.000
_cell.length_b   1.000
_cell.length_c   1.000
_cell.angle_alpha   90.00
_cell.angle_beta   90.00
_cell.angle_gamma   90.00
#
_symmetry.space_group_name_H-M   'P 1'
#
loop_
_entity.id
_entity.type
_entity.pdbx_description
1 polymer ?
#
loop_
_entity_poly.entity_id
_entity_poly.type
_entity_poly.pdbx_seq_one_letter_code
_entity_poly.pdbx_strand_id
1 'polypeptide(L)'
;MKAMPVKKVANLINEHDTTLWPILHHYVEEAREREDFSSVQHVGFDETSRRKGHEYVSIFMDLEKRKVISVTEGKDQHTLKGFKQDLMVHGGHPDNIKEFSIDMSPAFIKGVEEQFPNASLTFDKFHVMKMINEALDETRRKEQRSNPELKNSRYSWIKNESNLNPKQKETLLKLKDQDLKTAKAYQLKVAFQRFLGEGYL
;
A
#
# COMPACT_ATOMS: atom_id res chain seq x y z
N MET A 1 -18.32 18.62 3.25
CA MET A 1 -18.64 18.30 4.67
C MET A 1 -17.50 17.43 5.22
N LYS A 2 -16.88 17.78 6.35
CA LYS A 2 -15.84 16.90 6.94
C LYS A 2 -16.54 15.69 7.56
N ALA A 3 -16.09 14.47 7.20
CA ALA A 3 -16.56 13.25 7.84
C ALA A 3 -16.28 13.30 9.35
N MET A 4 -17.24 12.83 10.15
CA MET A 4 -17.16 12.88 11.60
C MET A 4 -17.33 11.45 12.15
N PRO A 5 -16.50 11.02 13.11
CA PRO A 5 -16.64 9.70 13.75
C PRO A 5 -18.03 9.53 14.37
N VAL A 6 -18.63 8.34 14.24
CA VAL A 6 -19.98 8.03 14.74
C VAL A 6 -20.14 8.41 16.21
N LYS A 7 -19.16 8.10 17.06
CA LYS A 7 -19.18 8.49 18.47
C LYS A 7 -19.28 10.00 18.71
N LYS A 8 -18.65 10.81 17.83
CA LYS A 8 -18.75 12.27 17.94
C LYS A 8 -20.13 12.77 17.52
N VAL A 9 -20.73 12.15 16.50
CA VAL A 9 -22.12 12.44 16.09
C VAL A 9 -23.07 12.08 17.23
N ALA A 10 -22.95 10.89 17.79
CA ALA A 10 -23.75 10.43 18.93
C ALA A 10 -23.72 11.44 20.10
N ASN A 11 -22.53 11.89 20.47
CA ASN A 11 -22.39 12.91 21.53
C ASN A 11 -23.07 14.25 21.18
N LEU A 12 -23.06 14.67 19.91
CA LEU A 12 -23.68 15.93 19.46
C LEU A 12 -25.20 15.90 19.57
N ILE A 13 -25.81 14.73 19.32
CA ILE A 13 -27.27 14.55 19.36
C ILE A 13 -27.75 13.94 20.68
N ASN A 14 -26.85 13.76 21.65
CA ASN A 14 -27.10 13.18 22.96
C ASN A 14 -27.71 11.77 22.89
N GLU A 15 -27.20 10.97 21.97
CA GLU A 15 -27.58 9.56 21.78
C GLU A 15 -26.40 8.62 22.02
N HIS A 16 -26.68 7.33 22.12
CA HIS A 16 -25.65 6.31 22.22
C HIS A 16 -25.15 5.92 20.82
N ASP A 17 -23.84 5.67 20.66
CA ASP A 17 -23.27 5.30 19.35
C ASP A 17 -23.85 3.98 18.82
N THR A 18 -24.23 3.05 19.71
CA THR A 18 -24.92 1.80 19.35
C THR A 18 -26.25 2.02 18.65
N THR A 19 -26.94 3.14 18.91
CA THR A 19 -28.18 3.51 18.22
C THR A 19 -27.94 3.95 16.77
N LEU A 20 -26.77 4.57 16.52
CA LEU A 20 -26.44 5.11 15.19
C LEU A 20 -25.88 4.06 14.24
N TRP A 21 -25.23 3.01 14.76
CA TRP A 21 -24.63 1.98 13.91
C TRP A 21 -25.64 1.26 13.01
N PRO A 22 -26.82 0.80 13.49
CA PRO A 22 -27.83 0.17 12.64
C PRO A 22 -28.33 1.10 11.54
N ILE A 23 -28.56 2.39 11.87
CA ILE A 23 -28.98 3.41 10.91
C ILE A 23 -27.92 3.59 9.82
N LEU A 24 -26.66 3.72 10.21
CA LEU A 24 -25.56 3.85 9.27
C LEU A 24 -25.46 2.61 8.37
N HIS A 25 -25.55 1.41 8.94
CA HIS A 25 -25.54 0.17 8.17
C HIS A 25 -26.64 0.14 7.11
N HIS A 26 -27.86 0.46 7.49
CA HIS A 26 -28.99 0.49 6.55
C HIS A 26 -28.72 1.40 5.34
N TYR A 27 -28.26 2.63 5.58
CA TYR A 27 -27.97 3.56 4.48
C TYR A 27 -26.72 3.16 3.67
N VAL A 28 -25.75 2.52 4.29
CA VAL A 28 -24.58 1.99 3.58
C VAL A 28 -24.98 0.83 2.68
N GLU A 29 -25.83 -0.09 3.15
CA GLU A 29 -26.34 -1.20 2.36
C GLU A 29 -27.16 -0.70 1.17
N GLU A 30 -28.12 0.23 1.40
CA GLU A 30 -28.91 0.86 0.34
C GLU A 30 -28.04 1.59 -0.69
N ALA A 31 -26.98 2.30 -0.24
CA ALA A 31 -26.05 2.95 -1.13
C ALA A 31 -25.21 1.93 -1.92
N ARG A 32 -24.87 0.80 -1.29
CA ARG A 32 -24.12 -0.30 -1.90
C ARG A 32 -24.90 -0.98 -3.02
N GLU A 33 -26.19 -1.22 -2.83
CA GLU A 33 -27.07 -1.82 -3.84
C GLU A 33 -27.18 -1.00 -5.13
N ARG A 34 -26.90 0.31 -5.04
CA ARG A 34 -26.93 1.24 -6.18
C ARG A 34 -25.58 1.40 -6.88
N GLU A 35 -24.55 0.74 -6.38
CA GLU A 35 -23.22 0.83 -6.98
C GLU A 35 -23.17 0.13 -8.35
N ASP A 36 -22.50 0.75 -9.30
CA ASP A 36 -22.24 0.20 -10.63
C ASP A 36 -20.73 0.12 -10.88
N PHE A 37 -20.24 -1.10 -11.07
CA PHE A 37 -18.82 -1.39 -11.33
C PHE A 37 -18.56 -1.75 -12.79
N SER A 38 -19.53 -1.55 -13.69
CA SER A 38 -19.38 -1.86 -15.12
C SER A 38 -18.20 -1.16 -15.80
N SER A 39 -17.83 0.02 -15.29
CA SER A 39 -16.74 0.84 -15.81
C SER A 39 -15.38 0.60 -15.12
N VAL A 40 -15.29 -0.25 -14.12
CA VAL A 40 -14.05 -0.48 -13.37
C VAL A 40 -13.04 -1.24 -14.23
N GLN A 41 -11.85 -0.68 -14.41
CA GLN A 41 -10.77 -1.26 -15.21
C GLN A 41 -9.44 -1.34 -14.47
N HIS A 42 -9.17 -0.44 -13.53
CA HIS A 42 -7.91 -0.36 -12.78
C HIS A 42 -8.20 -0.47 -11.29
N VAL A 43 -7.73 -1.55 -10.68
CA VAL A 43 -8.03 -1.88 -9.28
C VAL A 43 -6.76 -1.80 -8.44
N GLY A 44 -6.80 -0.97 -7.40
CA GLY A 44 -5.82 -1.01 -6.32
C GLY A 44 -6.28 -1.97 -5.23
N PHE A 45 -5.36 -2.73 -4.68
CA PHE A 45 -5.63 -3.68 -3.62
C PHE A 45 -4.58 -3.54 -2.51
N ASP A 46 -5.03 -3.45 -1.28
CA ASP A 46 -4.17 -3.38 -0.09
C ASP A 46 -4.84 -4.09 1.09
N GLU A 47 -4.03 -4.54 2.05
CA GLU A 47 -4.52 -5.14 3.28
C GLU A 47 -4.29 -4.22 4.48
N THR A 48 -5.24 -4.22 5.39
CA THR A 48 -5.09 -3.50 6.66
C THR A 48 -5.57 -4.34 7.83
N SER A 49 -4.98 -4.10 9.00
CA SER A 49 -5.42 -4.74 10.23
C SER A 49 -6.65 -4.02 10.79
N ARG A 50 -7.74 -4.75 10.99
CA ARG A 50 -8.96 -4.25 11.63
C ARG A 50 -8.79 -4.10 13.15
N ARG A 51 -8.04 -5.02 13.79
CA ARG A 51 -7.79 -5.04 15.24
C ARG A 51 -6.41 -5.60 15.56
N LYS A 52 -5.90 -5.32 16.76
CA LYS A 52 -4.76 -6.05 17.32
C LYS A 52 -5.13 -7.53 17.43
N GLY A 53 -4.39 -8.43 16.75
CA GLY A 53 -4.62 -9.87 16.85
C GLY A 53 -4.97 -10.56 15.53
N HIS A 54 -4.40 -10.13 14.39
CA HIS A 54 -4.48 -10.82 13.11
C HIS A 54 -5.85 -10.82 12.39
N GLU A 55 -6.78 -9.95 12.75
CA GLU A 55 -7.96 -9.69 11.94
C GLU A 55 -7.59 -8.72 10.81
N TYR A 56 -7.46 -9.24 9.59
CA TYR A 56 -7.14 -8.45 8.40
C TYR A 56 -8.38 -8.27 7.54
N VAL A 57 -8.45 -7.15 6.88
CA VAL A 57 -9.39 -6.87 5.79
C VAL A 57 -8.61 -6.46 4.55
N SER A 58 -9.08 -6.91 3.41
CA SER A 58 -8.59 -6.55 2.10
C SER A 58 -9.48 -5.49 1.49
N ILE A 59 -8.89 -4.41 1.05
CA ILE A 59 -9.58 -3.23 0.51
C ILE A 59 -9.31 -3.18 -0.99
N PHE A 60 -10.36 -3.10 -1.78
CA PHE A 60 -10.30 -2.92 -3.23
C PHE A 60 -10.76 -1.51 -3.59
N MET A 61 -10.00 -0.84 -4.45
CA MET A 61 -10.22 0.54 -4.85
C MET A 61 -10.24 0.67 -6.37
N ASP A 62 -11.21 1.36 -6.90
CA ASP A 62 -11.17 1.90 -8.27
C ASP A 62 -10.14 3.04 -8.31
N LEU A 63 -9.03 2.82 -9.01
CA LEU A 63 -7.92 3.78 -9.05
C LEU A 63 -8.26 5.02 -9.89
N GLU A 64 -9.16 4.90 -10.88
CA GLU A 64 -9.59 6.05 -11.68
C GLU A 64 -10.49 6.97 -10.88
N LYS A 65 -11.51 6.42 -10.23
CA LYS A 65 -12.45 7.17 -9.40
C LYS A 65 -11.91 7.49 -8.01
N ARG A 66 -10.77 6.88 -7.61
CA ARG A 66 -10.19 6.98 -6.26
C ARG A 66 -11.18 6.63 -5.15
N LYS A 67 -11.94 5.57 -5.38
CA LYS A 67 -13.05 5.16 -4.50
C LYS A 67 -12.84 3.71 -4.06
N VAL A 68 -13.03 3.44 -2.77
CA VAL A 68 -13.13 2.06 -2.29
C VAL A 68 -14.41 1.44 -2.85
N ILE A 69 -14.27 0.29 -3.51
CA ILE A 69 -15.35 -0.41 -4.18
C ILE A 69 -15.73 -1.72 -3.50
N SER A 70 -14.80 -2.34 -2.76
CA SER A 70 -15.09 -3.55 -1.99
C SER A 70 -14.17 -3.67 -0.79
N VAL A 71 -14.65 -4.32 0.26
CA VAL A 71 -13.89 -4.70 1.44
C VAL A 71 -14.24 -6.13 1.78
N THR A 72 -13.24 -7.01 1.83
CA THR A 72 -13.41 -8.43 2.17
C THR A 72 -12.64 -8.77 3.43
N GLU A 73 -13.13 -9.70 4.24
CA GLU A 73 -12.39 -10.22 5.38
C GLU A 73 -11.31 -11.19 4.91
N GLY A 74 -10.17 -11.17 5.61
CA GLY A 74 -9.03 -12.04 5.32
C GLY A 74 -7.89 -11.35 4.57
N LYS A 75 -6.86 -12.14 4.26
CA LYS A 75 -5.62 -11.72 3.59
C LYS A 75 -5.05 -12.84 2.71
N ASP A 76 -5.88 -13.65 2.12
CA ASP A 76 -5.47 -14.78 1.30
C ASP A 76 -6.05 -14.71 -0.12
N GLN A 77 -5.74 -15.69 -0.94
CA GLN A 77 -6.26 -15.79 -2.31
C GLN A 77 -7.81 -15.81 -2.38
N HIS A 78 -8.51 -16.20 -1.30
CA HIS A 78 -9.98 -16.24 -1.27
C HIS A 78 -10.59 -14.84 -1.29
N THR A 79 -9.85 -13.81 -0.83
CA THR A 79 -10.31 -12.42 -0.89
C THR A 79 -10.51 -11.95 -2.32
N LEU A 80 -9.66 -12.38 -3.26
CA LEU A 80 -9.79 -12.07 -4.69
C LEU A 80 -11.05 -12.73 -5.30
N LYS A 81 -11.36 -13.96 -4.87
CA LYS A 81 -12.60 -14.64 -5.28
C LYS A 81 -13.84 -13.91 -4.76
N GLY A 82 -13.81 -13.46 -3.51
CA GLY A 82 -14.87 -12.65 -2.92
C GLY A 82 -15.07 -11.33 -3.67
N PHE A 83 -13.98 -10.64 -3.98
CA PHE A 83 -14.03 -9.42 -4.78
C PHE A 83 -14.59 -9.66 -6.18
N LYS A 84 -14.18 -10.74 -6.87
CA LYS A 84 -14.72 -11.09 -8.18
C LYS A 84 -16.24 -11.28 -8.16
N GLN A 85 -16.75 -11.96 -7.14
CA GLN A 85 -18.20 -12.14 -6.98
C GLN A 85 -18.91 -10.81 -6.74
N ASP A 86 -18.37 -9.98 -5.87
CA ASP A 86 -18.89 -8.65 -5.56
C ASP A 86 -18.90 -7.72 -6.79
N LEU A 87 -17.81 -7.73 -7.56
CA LEU A 87 -17.69 -7.03 -8.84
C LEU A 87 -18.83 -7.41 -9.79
N MET A 88 -19.07 -8.72 -9.95
CA MET A 88 -20.11 -9.23 -10.85
C MET A 88 -21.53 -8.90 -10.39
N VAL A 89 -21.80 -8.95 -9.09
CA VAL A 89 -23.10 -8.57 -8.51
C VAL A 89 -23.45 -7.11 -8.81
N HIS A 90 -22.42 -6.24 -8.90
CA HIS A 90 -22.58 -4.81 -9.18
C HIS A 90 -22.34 -4.45 -10.67
N GLY A 91 -22.55 -5.40 -11.58
CA GLY A 91 -22.51 -5.15 -13.02
C GLY A 91 -21.12 -5.08 -13.64
N GLY A 92 -20.05 -5.27 -12.87
CA GLY A 92 -18.69 -5.36 -13.40
C GLY A 92 -18.40 -6.73 -14.01
N HIS A 93 -17.39 -6.78 -14.88
CA HIS A 93 -16.96 -8.03 -15.50
C HIS A 93 -15.45 -8.26 -15.27
N PRO A 94 -15.02 -9.45 -14.82
CA PRO A 94 -13.59 -9.73 -14.56
C PRO A 94 -12.68 -9.44 -15.76
N ASP A 95 -13.15 -9.72 -16.98
CA ASP A 95 -12.38 -9.49 -18.21
C ASP A 95 -12.22 -8.01 -18.58
N ASN A 96 -13.01 -7.12 -17.96
CA ASN A 96 -12.87 -5.68 -18.14
C ASN A 96 -11.73 -5.10 -17.28
N ILE A 97 -11.28 -5.83 -16.26
CA ILE A 97 -10.17 -5.39 -15.42
C ILE A 97 -8.87 -5.53 -16.21
N LYS A 98 -8.22 -4.41 -16.46
CA LYS A 98 -6.97 -4.31 -17.21
C LYS A 98 -5.74 -4.37 -16.34
N GLU A 99 -5.84 -3.85 -15.12
CA GLU A 99 -4.70 -3.70 -14.23
C GLU A 99 -5.08 -3.88 -12.77
N PHE A 100 -4.23 -4.60 -12.05
CA PHE A 100 -4.20 -4.64 -10.58
C PHE A 100 -2.91 -4.02 -10.05
N SER A 101 -3.04 -3.01 -9.18
CA SER A 101 -1.93 -2.51 -8.36
C SER A 101 -2.00 -3.16 -6.99
N ILE A 102 -1.01 -3.99 -6.67
CA ILE A 102 -0.96 -4.80 -5.44
C ILE A 102 0.40 -4.69 -4.76
N ASP A 103 0.48 -5.18 -3.51
CA ASP A 103 1.77 -5.47 -2.90
C ASP A 103 2.41 -6.71 -3.55
N MET A 104 3.68 -7.00 -3.22
CA MET A 104 4.40 -8.15 -3.76
C MET A 104 4.14 -9.45 -2.99
N SER A 105 2.95 -9.62 -2.40
CA SER A 105 2.55 -10.85 -1.73
C SER A 105 2.34 -11.98 -2.73
N PRO A 106 3.05 -13.14 -2.63
CA PRO A 106 2.86 -14.27 -3.54
C PRO A 106 1.42 -14.79 -3.56
N ALA A 107 0.71 -14.72 -2.43
CA ALA A 107 -0.68 -15.17 -2.34
C ALA A 107 -1.62 -14.29 -3.19
N PHE A 108 -1.39 -12.97 -3.20
CA PHE A 108 -2.19 -12.04 -3.98
C PHE A 108 -1.84 -12.09 -5.47
N ILE A 109 -0.56 -12.20 -5.82
CA ILE A 109 -0.12 -12.40 -7.19
C ILE A 109 -0.85 -13.61 -7.78
N LYS A 110 -0.76 -14.77 -7.11
CA LYS A 110 -1.45 -15.99 -7.52
C LYS A 110 -2.98 -15.80 -7.61
N GLY A 111 -3.57 -15.12 -6.63
CA GLY A 111 -5.02 -14.85 -6.62
C GLY A 111 -5.47 -14.01 -7.81
N VAL A 112 -4.71 -12.97 -8.19
CA VAL A 112 -5.02 -12.15 -9.37
C VAL A 112 -4.84 -12.98 -10.65
N GLU A 113 -3.75 -13.72 -10.81
CA GLU A 113 -3.51 -14.58 -11.97
C GLU A 113 -4.63 -15.62 -12.17
N GLU A 114 -5.15 -16.20 -11.09
CA GLU A 114 -6.24 -17.19 -11.13
C GLU A 114 -7.62 -16.57 -11.41
N GLN A 115 -7.92 -15.42 -10.80
CA GLN A 115 -9.27 -14.84 -10.86
C GLN A 115 -9.45 -13.80 -11.96
N PHE A 116 -8.35 -13.14 -12.40
CA PHE A 116 -8.34 -12.06 -13.38
C PHE A 116 -7.18 -12.26 -14.38
N PRO A 117 -7.17 -13.36 -15.14
CA PRO A 117 -6.03 -13.76 -15.98
C PRO A 117 -5.69 -12.76 -17.09
N ASN A 118 -6.63 -11.88 -17.46
CA ASN A 118 -6.42 -10.86 -18.47
C ASN A 118 -5.87 -9.54 -17.93
N ALA A 119 -5.78 -9.39 -16.61
CA ALA A 119 -5.28 -8.19 -15.98
C ALA A 119 -3.75 -8.20 -15.87
N SER A 120 -3.12 -7.07 -16.16
CA SER A 120 -1.71 -6.86 -15.86
C SER A 120 -1.50 -6.58 -14.37
N LEU A 121 -0.36 -7.01 -13.83
CA LEU A 121 0.03 -6.73 -12.45
C LEU A 121 1.02 -5.57 -12.41
N THR A 122 0.70 -4.59 -11.58
CA THR A 122 1.61 -3.50 -11.20
C THR A 122 1.85 -3.58 -9.70
N PHE A 123 3.09 -3.44 -9.28
CA PHE A 123 3.42 -3.46 -7.87
C PHE A 123 3.41 -2.06 -7.27
N ASP A 124 2.83 -1.96 -6.06
CA ASP A 124 2.84 -0.71 -5.32
C ASP A 124 4.29 -0.25 -5.07
N LYS A 125 4.58 0.92 -5.58
CA LYS A 125 5.86 1.61 -5.51
C LYS A 125 6.39 1.73 -4.08
N PHE A 126 5.51 1.97 -3.09
CA PHE A 126 5.90 2.04 -1.69
C PHE A 126 6.49 0.71 -1.20
N HIS A 127 5.85 -0.41 -1.54
CA HIS A 127 6.30 -1.75 -1.15
C HIS A 127 7.61 -2.13 -1.87
N VAL A 128 7.76 -1.78 -3.15
CA VAL A 128 9.01 -1.96 -3.89
C VAL A 128 10.13 -1.17 -3.24
N MET A 129 9.92 0.11 -2.93
CA MET A 129 10.94 0.95 -2.27
C MET A 129 11.26 0.50 -0.85
N LYS A 130 10.30 -0.06 -0.13
CA LYS A 130 10.53 -0.67 1.19
C LYS A 130 11.52 -1.82 1.08
N MET A 131 11.33 -2.76 0.14
CA MET A 131 12.27 -3.88 -0.09
C MET A 131 13.67 -3.40 -0.46
N ILE A 132 13.79 -2.41 -1.35
CA ILE A 132 15.08 -1.83 -1.73
C ILE A 132 15.78 -1.22 -0.51
N ASN A 133 15.05 -0.48 0.33
CA ASN A 133 15.59 0.09 1.55
C ASN A 133 16.01 -0.97 2.58
N GLU A 134 15.28 -2.07 2.68
CA GLU A 134 15.63 -3.20 3.55
C GLU A 134 16.92 -3.90 3.07
N ALA A 135 17.03 -4.18 1.76
CA ALA A 135 18.23 -4.76 1.16
C ALA A 135 19.47 -3.85 1.32
N LEU A 136 19.28 -2.54 1.14
CA LEU A 136 20.33 -1.55 1.38
C LEU A 136 20.79 -1.54 2.85
N ASP A 137 19.85 -1.54 3.80
CA ASP A 137 20.19 -1.57 5.24
C ASP A 137 20.83 -2.90 5.66
N GLU A 138 20.43 -4.01 5.06
CA GLU A 138 21.09 -5.29 5.28
C GLU A 138 22.56 -5.27 4.79
N THR A 139 22.80 -4.72 3.61
CA THR A 139 24.14 -4.54 3.05
C THR A 139 24.99 -3.67 3.99
N ARG A 140 24.46 -2.54 4.44
CA ARG A 140 25.11 -1.65 5.40
C ARG A 140 25.44 -2.37 6.71
N ARG A 141 24.50 -3.13 7.28
CA ARG A 141 24.71 -3.88 8.54
C ARG A 141 25.81 -4.94 8.43
N LYS A 142 25.89 -5.62 7.28
CA LYS A 142 26.95 -6.59 7.01
C LYS A 142 28.31 -5.88 6.90
N GLU A 143 28.37 -4.81 6.14
CA GLU A 143 29.62 -4.07 5.88
C GLU A 143 30.10 -3.26 7.09
N GLN A 144 29.19 -2.80 7.96
CA GLN A 144 29.52 -2.08 9.20
C GLN A 144 30.47 -2.87 10.13
N ARG A 145 30.52 -4.21 10.01
CA ARG A 145 31.42 -5.04 10.82
C ARG A 145 32.89 -4.78 10.49
N SER A 146 33.22 -4.50 9.23
CA SER A 146 34.56 -4.16 8.74
C SER A 146 34.79 -2.65 8.61
N ASN A 147 33.72 -1.87 8.51
CA ASN A 147 33.73 -0.40 8.30
C ASN A 147 32.95 0.31 9.39
N PRO A 148 33.52 0.60 10.57
CA PRO A 148 32.82 1.21 11.71
C PRO A 148 32.19 2.58 11.41
N GLU A 149 32.62 3.29 10.36
CA GLU A 149 32.06 4.58 9.92
C GLU A 149 30.59 4.47 9.51
N LEU A 150 30.14 3.27 9.12
CA LEU A 150 28.74 2.99 8.80
C LEU A 150 27.84 2.86 10.03
N LYS A 151 28.43 2.89 11.25
CA LYS A 151 27.66 2.84 12.49
C LYS A 151 26.75 4.07 12.61
N ASN A 152 25.50 3.83 12.99
CA ASN A 152 24.46 4.88 13.16
C ASN A 152 24.11 5.68 11.88
N SER A 153 24.54 5.21 10.70
CA SER A 153 24.32 5.90 9.42
C SER A 153 23.04 5.46 8.69
N ARG A 154 22.23 4.54 9.24
CA ARG A 154 21.05 3.96 8.57
C ARG A 154 20.19 4.98 7.83
N TYR A 155 19.77 6.03 8.53
CA TYR A 155 18.85 7.01 7.97
C TYR A 155 19.46 7.95 6.93
N SER A 156 20.80 8.03 6.86
CA SER A 156 21.49 8.72 5.78
C SER A 156 21.33 8.02 4.43
N TRP A 157 21.12 6.70 4.44
CA TRP A 157 21.03 5.86 3.24
C TRP A 157 19.60 5.58 2.79
N ILE A 158 18.66 5.35 3.74
CA ILE A 158 17.31 4.91 3.41
C ILE A 158 16.32 6.06 3.15
N LYS A 159 16.53 7.25 3.75
CA LYS A 159 15.69 8.43 3.51
C LYS A 159 15.96 9.01 2.13
N ASN A 160 15.00 9.78 1.62
CA ASN A 160 15.23 10.65 0.47
C ASN A 160 16.15 11.81 0.88
N GLU A 161 17.01 12.25 -0.02
CA GLU A 161 18.02 13.26 0.27
C GLU A 161 17.40 14.59 0.77
N SER A 162 16.23 14.96 0.24
CA SER A 162 15.43 16.11 0.68
C SER A 162 14.99 16.04 2.15
N ASN A 163 14.85 14.84 2.70
CA ASN A 163 14.35 14.57 4.05
C ASN A 163 15.47 14.29 5.07
N LEU A 164 16.72 14.47 4.67
CA LEU A 164 17.88 14.31 5.55
C LEU A 164 18.05 15.55 6.43
N ASN A 165 18.29 15.31 7.72
CA ASN A 165 18.77 16.38 8.59
C ASN A 165 20.25 16.71 8.30
N PRO A 166 20.80 17.86 8.77
CA PRO A 166 22.17 18.27 8.46
C PRO A 166 23.23 17.21 8.76
N LYS A 167 23.14 16.55 9.90
CA LYS A 167 24.08 15.49 10.30
C LYS A 167 24.00 14.25 9.39
N GLN A 168 22.78 13.87 8.98
CA GLN A 168 22.59 12.75 8.06
C GLN A 168 23.12 13.07 6.66
N LYS A 169 22.94 14.31 6.21
CA LYS A 169 23.44 14.79 4.92
C LYS A 169 24.96 14.84 4.90
N GLU A 170 25.60 15.34 5.94
CA GLU A 170 27.06 15.32 6.09
C GLU A 170 27.60 13.88 6.05
N THR A 171 26.99 12.97 6.81
CA THR A 171 27.35 11.55 6.81
C THR A 171 27.26 10.93 5.41
N LEU A 172 26.15 11.20 4.69
CA LEU A 172 25.97 10.71 3.33
C LEU A 172 27.03 11.24 2.38
N LEU A 173 27.29 12.56 2.41
CA LEU A 173 28.30 13.19 1.55
C LEU A 173 29.71 12.65 1.80
N LYS A 174 30.05 12.34 3.06
CA LYS A 174 31.33 11.76 3.42
C LYS A 174 31.52 10.34 2.88
N LEU A 175 30.46 9.54 2.83
CA LEU A 175 30.55 8.10 2.62
C LEU A 175 30.10 7.63 1.22
N LYS A 176 29.26 8.39 0.52
CA LYS A 176 28.60 7.96 -0.73
C LYS A 176 29.55 7.71 -1.90
N ASP A 177 30.71 8.36 -1.90
CA ASP A 177 31.72 8.27 -2.97
C ASP A 177 32.89 7.34 -2.60
N GLN A 178 32.83 6.69 -1.43
CA GLN A 178 33.82 5.70 -1.02
C GLN A 178 33.55 4.33 -1.68
N ASP A 179 34.60 3.49 -1.78
CA ASP A 179 34.46 2.13 -2.30
C ASP A 179 33.80 1.19 -1.28
N LEU A 180 32.55 1.47 -0.97
CA LEU A 180 31.71 0.71 -0.07
C LEU A 180 30.60 0.00 -0.84
N LYS A 181 30.28 -1.23 -0.44
CA LYS A 181 29.09 -1.94 -0.95
C LYS A 181 27.81 -1.18 -0.65
N THR A 182 27.74 -0.55 0.52
CA THR A 182 26.62 0.33 0.93
C THR A 182 26.46 1.53 -0.01
N ALA A 183 27.56 2.17 -0.41
CA ALA A 183 27.54 3.29 -1.35
C ALA A 183 27.04 2.84 -2.74
N LYS A 184 27.52 1.69 -3.23
CA LYS A 184 27.06 1.09 -4.49
C LYS A 184 25.57 0.74 -4.44
N ALA A 185 25.09 0.13 -3.35
CA ALA A 185 23.67 -0.16 -3.14
C ALA A 185 22.82 1.11 -3.08
N TYR A 186 23.32 2.18 -2.48
CA TYR A 186 22.65 3.48 -2.47
C TYR A 186 22.54 4.09 -3.88
N GLN A 187 23.59 4.03 -4.68
CA GLN A 187 23.55 4.50 -6.07
C GLN A 187 22.52 3.73 -6.90
N LEU A 188 22.43 2.40 -6.72
CA LEU A 188 21.40 1.57 -7.36
C LEU A 188 19.98 1.98 -6.90
N LYS A 189 19.78 2.21 -5.60
CA LYS A 189 18.50 2.74 -5.08
C LYS A 189 18.13 4.04 -5.76
N VAL A 190 19.04 5.01 -5.84
CA VAL A 190 18.77 6.33 -6.45
C VAL A 190 18.48 6.20 -7.94
N ALA A 191 19.21 5.35 -8.65
CA ALA A 191 18.93 5.07 -10.07
C ALA A 191 17.54 4.47 -10.26
N PHE A 192 17.15 3.52 -9.41
CA PHE A 192 15.83 2.91 -9.45
C PHE A 192 14.71 3.89 -9.09
N GLN A 193 14.92 4.76 -8.11
CA GLN A 193 13.97 5.85 -7.81
C GLN A 193 13.72 6.76 -9.00
N ARG A 194 14.77 7.14 -9.72
CA ARG A 194 14.65 7.94 -10.96
C ARG A 194 13.87 7.20 -12.04
N PHE A 195 14.10 5.90 -12.20
CA PHE A 195 13.34 5.06 -13.14
C PHE A 195 11.84 5.04 -12.78
N LEU A 196 11.50 4.95 -11.50
CA LEU A 196 10.11 5.00 -11.03
C LEU A 196 9.48 6.41 -11.06
N GLY A 197 10.21 7.43 -11.50
CA GLY A 197 9.71 8.82 -11.52
C GLY A 197 9.66 9.48 -10.12
N GLU A 198 10.38 8.99 -9.14
CA GLU A 198 10.46 9.55 -7.78
C GLU A 198 11.49 10.67 -7.61
N GLY A 199 11.93 11.24 -8.67
CA GLY A 199 12.89 12.34 -8.59
C GLY A 199 12.36 13.64 -7.98
N TYR A 200 11.07 13.71 -7.64
CA TYR A 200 10.40 14.94 -7.19
C TYR A 200 9.22 14.64 -6.25
N LEU A 201 9.51 14.21 -5.03
CA LEU A 201 8.61 14.39 -3.89
C LEU A 201 9.39 14.90 -2.69
#